data_297cec7bbb0e9194791da6eb7b354cf7
#
_entry.id   297cec7bbb0e9194791da6eb7b354cf7
#
_cell.length_a   1.000
_cell.length_b   1.000
_cell.length_c   1.000
_cell.angle_alpha   90.00
_cell.angle_beta   90.00
_cell.angle_gamma   90.00
#
_symmetry.space_group_name_H-M   'P 1'
#
loop_
_entity.id
_entity.type
_entity.pdbx_description
1 polymer ?
#
loop_
_entity_poly.entity_id
_entity_poly.type
_entity_poly.pdbx_seq_one_letter_code
_entity_poly.pdbx_strand_id
1 'polypeptide(L)'
;MKSLVVGKPKDARREGVQDKLVKGSEKRVLVIDVGGNSVKILATGEAAARSFKSGPTLSPRQMVSRVKKLARDWTYEVVSIGYPGPVLAGRVVGEPRNLGGGWIGFDFARSFGCPVKVVNDAAMQALGSYKGGKMLFLGLGTGLGTALIVEGIIAPMELSHLPYKKKTYEYYVGRASLERVGRKKWNRHVADVVRRLIAALQPDETVIGGGNVSKLEALPPRCRQGANANAFKGGFRLWVGDNVVTPSVRRARRRSKERIERSEERPPTH
;
A
#
# COMPACT_ATOMS: atom_id res chain seq x y z
N MET A 1 -45.15 26.54 31.91
CA MET A 1 -43.84 25.83 31.74
C MET A 1 -44.00 24.84 30.59
N LYS A 2 -43.48 25.18 29.42
CA LYS A 2 -43.52 24.29 28.21
C LYS A 2 -42.16 23.62 28.08
N SER A 3 -42.15 22.30 28.14
CA SER A 3 -40.96 21.43 27.95
C SER A 3 -40.53 21.42 26.48
N LEU A 4 -39.27 21.81 26.23
CA LEU A 4 -38.63 21.65 24.92
C LEU A 4 -38.13 20.20 24.78
N VAL A 5 -38.67 19.49 23.81
CA VAL A 5 -38.16 18.18 23.36
C VAL A 5 -37.01 18.42 22.37
N VAL A 6 -35.79 18.07 22.76
CA VAL A 6 -34.61 18.10 21.89
C VAL A 6 -34.61 16.83 21.04
N GLY A 7 -34.82 17.00 19.73
CA GLY A 7 -34.76 15.92 18.76
C GLY A 7 -33.33 15.43 18.54
N LYS A 8 -33.11 14.10 18.54
CA LYS A 8 -31.85 13.44 18.18
C LYS A 8 -31.53 13.66 16.68
N PRO A 9 -30.28 13.92 16.31
CA PRO A 9 -29.90 13.99 14.89
C PRO A 9 -29.92 12.60 14.25
N LYS A 10 -30.50 12.53 13.05
CA LYS A 10 -30.59 11.33 12.21
C LYS A 10 -29.25 10.98 11.61
N ASP A 11 -28.65 9.91 12.08
CA ASP A 11 -27.38 9.32 11.62
C ASP A 11 -27.61 8.35 10.42
N ALA A 12 -28.35 8.81 9.39
CA ALA A 12 -28.75 7.96 8.28
C ALA A 12 -27.95 8.18 6.97
N ARG A 13 -26.90 9.02 6.98
CA ARG A 13 -26.16 9.33 5.72
C ARG A 13 -24.76 8.73 5.61
N ARG A 14 -24.25 8.01 6.63
CA ARG A 14 -22.86 7.48 6.60
C ARG A 14 -22.72 6.03 6.13
N GLU A 15 -23.78 5.22 6.18
CA GLU A 15 -23.73 3.82 5.72
C GLU A 15 -23.80 3.66 4.19
N GLY A 16 -24.43 4.59 3.46
CA GLY A 16 -24.58 4.50 2.01
C GLY A 16 -23.33 4.78 1.17
N VAL A 17 -22.26 5.36 1.76
CA VAL A 17 -21.03 5.69 1.03
C VAL A 17 -20.04 4.52 1.01
N GLN A 18 -20.07 3.65 2.02
CA GLN A 18 -19.18 2.48 2.08
C GLN A 18 -19.59 1.37 1.09
N ASP A 19 -20.88 1.18 0.85
CA ASP A 19 -21.40 0.16 -0.08
C ASP A 19 -21.24 0.56 -1.57
N LYS A 20 -21.22 1.86 -1.87
CA LYS A 20 -20.98 2.37 -3.23
C LYS A 20 -19.55 2.22 -3.71
N LEU A 21 -18.57 2.16 -2.79
CA LEU A 21 -17.16 1.99 -3.14
C LEU A 21 -16.80 0.56 -3.58
N VAL A 22 -17.64 -0.42 -3.29
CA VAL A 22 -17.45 -1.82 -3.72
C VAL A 22 -18.17 -2.14 -5.04
N LYS A 23 -19.22 -1.40 -5.39
CA LYS A 23 -20.02 -1.63 -6.63
C LYS A 23 -19.45 -0.97 -7.90
N GLY A 24 -18.34 -0.25 -7.85
CA GLY A 24 -17.86 0.58 -8.97
C GLY A 24 -16.71 0.04 -9.81
N SER A 25 -16.21 -1.18 -9.61
CA SER A 25 -15.17 -1.76 -10.48
C SER A 25 -15.79 -2.81 -11.39
N GLU A 26 -16.15 -2.42 -12.60
CA GLU A 26 -16.51 -3.36 -13.66
C GLU A 26 -15.33 -4.28 -14.06
N LYS A 27 -14.10 -3.98 -13.62
CA LYS A 27 -12.89 -4.71 -13.99
C LYS A 27 -12.62 -5.89 -13.08
N ARG A 28 -12.36 -7.03 -13.68
CA ARG A 28 -11.85 -8.21 -12.95
C ARG A 28 -10.35 -8.04 -12.70
N VAL A 29 -9.97 -7.95 -11.43
CA VAL A 29 -8.61 -7.65 -10.98
C VAL A 29 -7.95 -8.89 -10.41
N LEU A 30 -6.73 -9.20 -10.83
CA LEU A 30 -5.84 -10.12 -10.13
C LEU A 30 -4.92 -9.30 -9.22
N VAL A 31 -5.00 -9.52 -7.93
CA VAL A 31 -4.10 -8.91 -6.94
C VAL A 31 -2.98 -9.87 -6.58
N ILE A 32 -1.75 -9.37 -6.62
CA ILE A 32 -0.53 -10.10 -6.29
C ILE A 32 0.18 -9.37 -5.14
N ASP A 33 0.30 -10.02 -4.00
CA ASP A 33 1.04 -9.55 -2.82
C ASP A 33 2.40 -10.29 -2.80
N VAL A 34 3.46 -9.59 -3.20
CA VAL A 34 4.82 -10.15 -3.27
C VAL A 34 5.51 -9.93 -1.92
N GLY A 35 5.66 -11.00 -1.16
CA GLY A 35 6.40 -10.97 0.10
C GLY A 35 7.73 -11.73 0.03
N GLY A 36 8.64 -11.46 0.95
CA GLY A 36 9.94 -12.14 1.04
C GLY A 36 9.85 -13.64 1.31
N ASN A 37 8.78 -14.13 1.93
CA ASN A 37 8.58 -15.55 2.25
C ASN A 37 7.57 -16.23 1.31
N SER A 38 6.59 -15.50 0.80
CA SER A 38 5.54 -16.04 -0.08
C SER A 38 4.98 -14.96 -0.98
N VAL A 39 4.57 -15.37 -2.17
CA VAL A 39 3.69 -14.58 -3.05
C VAL A 39 2.28 -15.10 -2.87
N LYS A 40 1.34 -14.20 -2.63
CA LYS A 40 -0.08 -14.51 -2.48
C LYS A 40 -0.86 -13.84 -3.60
N ILE A 41 -1.90 -14.52 -4.09
CA ILE A 41 -2.75 -13.99 -5.16
C ILE A 41 -4.22 -14.16 -4.81
N LEU A 42 -5.04 -13.21 -5.26
CA LEU A 42 -6.49 -13.29 -5.19
C LEU A 42 -7.10 -12.56 -6.39
N ALA A 43 -8.08 -13.16 -7.05
CA ALA A 43 -8.82 -12.51 -8.12
C ALA A 43 -10.21 -12.06 -7.66
N THR A 44 -10.81 -11.12 -8.37
CA THR A 44 -12.19 -10.69 -8.17
C THR A 44 -13.15 -11.88 -8.29
N GLY A 45 -14.03 -12.04 -7.29
CA GLY A 45 -15.00 -13.13 -7.25
C GLY A 45 -14.49 -14.42 -6.62
N GLU A 46 -13.20 -14.55 -6.35
CA GLU A 46 -12.62 -15.73 -5.73
C GLU A 46 -12.74 -15.70 -4.21
N ALA A 47 -13.13 -16.83 -3.61
CA ALA A 47 -13.37 -16.94 -2.17
C ALA A 47 -12.08 -17.06 -1.35
N ALA A 48 -11.02 -17.63 -1.93
CA ALA A 48 -9.78 -17.95 -1.23
C ALA A 48 -8.53 -17.53 -2.00
N ALA A 49 -7.58 -16.92 -1.28
CA ALA A 49 -6.28 -16.62 -1.82
C ALA A 49 -5.46 -17.89 -2.07
N ARG A 50 -4.66 -17.89 -3.14
CA ARG A 50 -3.65 -18.90 -3.43
C ARG A 50 -2.26 -18.35 -3.16
N SER A 51 -1.28 -19.21 -2.90
CA SER A 51 0.08 -18.78 -2.61
C SER A 51 1.13 -19.80 -3.02
N PHE A 52 2.36 -19.29 -3.19
CA PHE A 52 3.55 -20.11 -3.31
C PHE A 52 4.72 -19.48 -2.55
N LYS A 53 5.71 -20.29 -2.15
CA LYS A 53 6.93 -19.80 -1.50
C LYS A 53 7.74 -18.93 -2.47
N SER A 54 8.17 -17.74 -2.02
CA SER A 54 9.09 -16.87 -2.74
C SER A 54 10.54 -17.38 -2.59
N GLY A 55 11.35 -16.72 -1.85
CA GLY A 55 12.75 -17.08 -1.59
C GLY A 55 13.74 -16.18 -2.33
N PRO A 56 15.03 -16.26 -1.94
CA PRO A 56 16.04 -15.27 -2.33
C PRO A 56 16.42 -15.31 -3.82
N THR A 57 15.97 -16.31 -4.56
CA THR A 57 16.25 -16.45 -6.01
C THR A 57 15.07 -16.12 -6.91
N LEU A 58 13.91 -15.75 -6.34
CA LEU A 58 12.72 -15.47 -7.12
C LEU A 58 12.88 -14.22 -7.97
N SER A 59 13.03 -14.39 -9.29
CA SER A 59 13.06 -13.30 -10.27
C SER A 59 11.63 -12.89 -10.68
N PRO A 60 11.43 -11.69 -11.27
CA PRO A 60 10.11 -11.24 -11.74
C PRO A 60 9.55 -12.16 -12.82
N ARG A 61 10.37 -12.69 -13.72
CA ARG A 61 9.94 -13.65 -14.76
C ARG A 61 9.40 -14.94 -14.14
N GLN A 62 10.09 -15.48 -13.15
CA GLN A 62 9.64 -16.66 -12.41
C GLN A 62 8.35 -16.38 -11.61
N MET A 63 8.26 -15.21 -10.99
CA MET A 63 7.04 -14.78 -10.29
C MET A 63 5.85 -14.74 -11.22
N VAL A 64 5.96 -14.08 -12.38
CA VAL A 64 4.88 -14.02 -13.39
C VAL A 64 4.47 -15.41 -13.86
N SER A 65 5.45 -16.27 -14.20
CA SER A 65 5.19 -17.64 -14.66
C SER A 65 4.42 -18.45 -13.62
N ARG A 66 4.86 -18.41 -12.36
CA ARG A 66 4.19 -19.12 -11.25
C ARG A 66 2.80 -18.57 -10.96
N VAL A 67 2.61 -17.24 -11.01
CA VAL A 67 1.30 -16.60 -10.85
C VAL A 67 0.34 -17.04 -11.94
N LYS A 68 0.75 -16.99 -13.22
CA LYS A 68 -0.08 -17.45 -14.35
C LYS A 68 -0.49 -18.91 -14.20
N LYS A 69 0.45 -19.79 -13.79
CA LYS A 69 0.15 -21.20 -13.52
C LYS A 69 -0.86 -21.37 -12.39
N LEU A 70 -0.71 -20.59 -11.31
CA LEU A 70 -1.57 -20.67 -10.13
C LEU A 70 -2.96 -20.08 -10.35
N ALA A 71 -3.08 -19.09 -11.24
CA ALA A 71 -4.33 -18.42 -11.63
C ALA A 71 -4.91 -18.93 -12.96
N ARG A 72 -4.49 -20.10 -13.46
CA ARG A 72 -4.86 -20.60 -14.79
C ARG A 72 -6.36 -20.77 -15.05
N ASP A 73 -7.11 -21.01 -13.98
CA ASP A 73 -8.56 -21.18 -13.94
C ASP A 73 -9.31 -19.90 -13.51
N TRP A 74 -8.59 -18.80 -13.25
CA TRP A 74 -9.16 -17.51 -12.90
C TRP A 74 -9.20 -16.58 -14.11
N THR A 75 -10.24 -15.77 -14.20
CA THR A 75 -10.35 -14.72 -15.22
C THR A 75 -10.08 -13.35 -14.61
N TYR A 76 -9.21 -12.57 -15.27
CA TYR A 76 -8.88 -11.21 -14.89
C TYR A 76 -8.54 -10.37 -16.12
N GLU A 77 -8.73 -9.08 -16.03
CA GLU A 77 -8.52 -8.09 -17.11
C GLU A 77 -7.36 -7.15 -16.78
N VAL A 78 -7.07 -7.00 -15.50
CA VAL A 78 -6.01 -6.11 -15.00
C VAL A 78 -5.33 -6.73 -13.77
N VAL A 79 -4.10 -6.28 -13.49
CA VAL A 79 -3.29 -6.81 -12.38
C VAL A 79 -2.84 -5.68 -11.45
N SER A 80 -2.92 -5.94 -10.15
CA SER A 80 -2.29 -5.14 -9.10
C SER A 80 -1.13 -5.91 -8.48
N ILE A 81 0.02 -5.27 -8.33
CA ILE A 81 1.21 -5.86 -7.69
C ILE A 81 1.61 -5.01 -6.49
N GLY A 82 1.58 -5.59 -5.28
CA GLY A 82 2.26 -5.08 -4.10
C GLY A 82 3.69 -5.59 -4.08
N TYR A 83 4.65 -4.70 -4.21
CA TYR A 83 6.06 -5.01 -4.37
C TYR A 83 6.86 -4.68 -3.09
N PRO A 84 7.73 -5.58 -2.59
CA PRO A 84 8.46 -5.37 -1.33
C PRO A 84 9.74 -4.54 -1.53
N GLY A 85 9.58 -3.34 -2.06
CA GLY A 85 10.67 -2.41 -2.33
C GLY A 85 10.18 -1.06 -2.87
N PRO A 86 11.08 -0.14 -3.21
CA PRO A 86 10.71 1.19 -3.64
C PRO A 86 10.07 1.17 -5.03
N VAL A 87 8.92 1.86 -5.12
CA VAL A 87 8.15 2.06 -6.35
C VAL A 87 7.89 3.55 -6.52
N LEU A 88 8.29 4.10 -7.66
CA LEU A 88 8.08 5.50 -8.02
C LEU A 88 7.25 5.59 -9.31
N ALA A 89 6.15 6.31 -9.28
CA ALA A 89 5.24 6.47 -10.43
C ALA A 89 4.85 5.12 -11.09
N GLY A 90 4.60 4.09 -10.30
CA GLY A 90 4.21 2.76 -10.78
C GLY A 90 5.36 1.91 -11.32
N ARG A 91 6.61 2.36 -11.18
CA ARG A 91 7.81 1.64 -11.64
C ARG A 91 8.67 1.22 -10.47
N VAL A 92 9.17 -0.01 -10.51
CA VAL A 92 10.17 -0.51 -9.56
C VAL A 92 11.49 0.25 -9.79
N VAL A 93 12.00 0.90 -8.72
CA VAL A 93 13.22 1.72 -8.79
C VAL A 93 14.36 1.18 -7.91
N GLY A 94 14.14 0.08 -7.21
CA GLY A 94 15.16 -0.60 -6.42
C GLY A 94 14.89 -2.11 -6.34
N GLU A 95 15.95 -2.90 -6.28
CA GLU A 95 15.84 -4.36 -6.14
C GLU A 95 15.34 -4.76 -4.75
N PRO A 96 14.59 -5.86 -4.61
CA PRO A 96 14.06 -6.31 -3.33
C PRO A 96 15.16 -7.00 -2.51
N ARG A 97 15.23 -6.72 -1.21
CA ARG A 97 16.29 -7.25 -0.35
C ARG A 97 16.29 -8.77 -0.18
N ASN A 98 15.12 -9.41 -0.29
CA ASN A 98 14.92 -10.82 0.07
C ASN A 98 14.45 -11.68 -1.11
N LEU A 99 14.60 -11.19 -2.34
CA LEU A 99 14.24 -11.90 -3.56
C LEU A 99 15.42 -11.85 -4.55
N GLY A 100 15.32 -12.57 -5.66
CA GLY A 100 16.28 -12.48 -6.76
C GLY A 100 16.22 -11.12 -7.47
N GLY A 101 17.22 -10.83 -8.29
CA GLY A 101 17.31 -9.56 -9.02
C GLY A 101 16.49 -9.52 -10.32
N GLY A 102 16.63 -8.39 -11.03
CA GLY A 102 16.02 -8.14 -12.34
C GLY A 102 14.62 -7.55 -12.29
N TRP A 103 14.24 -6.95 -11.16
CA TRP A 103 12.93 -6.30 -10.98
C TRP A 103 12.89 -4.89 -11.54
N ILE A 104 14.03 -4.16 -11.49
CA ILE A 104 14.13 -2.81 -12.05
C ILE A 104 13.94 -2.87 -13.57
N GLY A 105 13.01 -2.07 -14.09
CA GLY A 105 12.74 -2.01 -15.53
C GLY A 105 11.99 -3.20 -16.11
N PHE A 106 11.57 -4.18 -15.29
CA PHE A 106 10.80 -5.32 -15.79
C PHE A 106 9.41 -4.90 -16.26
N ASP A 107 9.04 -5.28 -17.48
CA ASP A 107 7.74 -4.95 -18.07
C ASP A 107 6.69 -5.99 -17.66
N PHE A 108 6.01 -5.71 -16.57
CA PHE A 108 4.92 -6.54 -16.06
C PHE A 108 3.72 -6.55 -16.99
N ALA A 109 3.37 -5.41 -17.61
CA ALA A 109 2.20 -5.31 -18.48
C ALA A 109 2.35 -6.21 -19.71
N ARG A 110 3.51 -6.15 -20.37
CA ARG A 110 3.84 -7.07 -21.46
C ARG A 110 3.85 -8.53 -21.01
N SER A 111 4.39 -8.80 -19.83
CA SER A 111 4.53 -10.17 -19.32
C SER A 111 3.20 -10.78 -18.91
N PHE A 112 2.23 -10.02 -18.39
CA PHE A 112 0.87 -10.49 -18.10
C PHE A 112 -0.04 -10.44 -19.33
N GLY A 113 0.23 -9.57 -20.30
CA GLY A 113 -0.62 -9.32 -21.48
C GLY A 113 -1.81 -8.42 -21.18
N CYS A 114 -1.80 -7.68 -20.07
CA CYS A 114 -2.87 -6.79 -19.65
C CYS A 114 -2.32 -5.60 -18.82
N PRO A 115 -3.11 -4.56 -18.58
CA PRO A 115 -2.66 -3.43 -17.75
C PRO A 115 -2.28 -3.85 -16.34
N VAL A 116 -1.15 -3.33 -15.84
CA VAL A 116 -0.62 -3.62 -14.50
C VAL A 116 -0.38 -2.32 -13.75
N LYS A 117 -0.80 -2.28 -12.47
CA LYS A 117 -0.42 -1.25 -11.51
C LYS A 117 0.50 -1.86 -10.46
N VAL A 118 1.68 -1.27 -10.30
CA VAL A 118 2.65 -1.67 -9.26
C VAL A 118 2.71 -0.58 -8.20
N VAL A 119 2.60 -0.99 -6.94
CA VAL A 119 2.78 -0.13 -5.77
C VAL A 119 3.65 -0.84 -4.74
N ASN A 120 4.21 -0.09 -3.79
CA ASN A 120 4.87 -0.71 -2.64
C ASN A 120 3.85 -1.54 -1.83
N ASP A 121 4.28 -2.66 -1.24
CA ASP A 121 3.43 -3.60 -0.48
C ASP A 121 2.76 -2.95 0.74
N ALA A 122 3.49 -2.08 1.46
CA ALA A 122 2.91 -1.32 2.57
C ALA A 122 1.87 -0.30 2.09
N ALA A 123 2.10 0.34 0.94
CA ALA A 123 1.13 1.25 0.32
C ALA A 123 -0.15 0.51 -0.10
N MET A 124 -0.02 -0.71 -0.63
CA MET A 124 -1.18 -1.54 -0.97
C MET A 124 -1.97 -1.96 0.28
N GLN A 125 -1.29 -2.37 1.35
CA GLN A 125 -1.94 -2.68 2.64
C GLN A 125 -2.60 -1.44 3.26
N ALA A 126 -1.94 -0.28 3.17
CA ALA A 126 -2.48 1.00 3.62
C ALA A 126 -3.80 1.33 2.91
N LEU A 127 -3.82 1.22 1.57
CA LEU A 127 -5.03 1.49 0.78
C LEU A 127 -6.20 0.58 1.18
N GLY A 128 -5.93 -0.69 1.43
CA GLY A 128 -6.95 -1.63 1.91
C GLY A 128 -7.44 -1.37 3.33
N SER A 129 -6.61 -0.72 4.13
CA SER A 129 -6.93 -0.33 5.51
C SER A 129 -7.64 1.01 5.61
N TYR A 130 -7.58 1.83 4.57
CA TYR A 130 -8.03 3.22 4.56
C TYR A 130 -9.56 3.36 4.69
N LYS A 131 -9.98 4.30 5.55
CA LYS A 131 -11.39 4.60 5.84
C LYS A 131 -11.77 6.07 5.61
N GLY A 132 -10.80 6.94 5.34
CA GLY A 132 -11.01 8.38 5.13
C GLY A 132 -9.97 9.23 5.86
N GLY A 133 -9.91 10.54 5.54
CA GLY A 133 -9.05 11.52 6.17
C GLY A 133 -7.56 11.30 5.92
N LYS A 134 -6.73 11.67 6.89
CA LYS A 134 -5.27 11.51 6.87
C LYS A 134 -4.86 10.28 7.68
N MET A 135 -4.49 9.19 7.03
CA MET A 135 -4.13 7.93 7.69
C MET A 135 -2.64 7.63 7.51
N LEU A 136 -1.95 7.36 8.62
CA LEU A 136 -0.61 6.80 8.65
C LEU A 136 -0.70 5.26 8.76
N PHE A 137 -0.05 4.55 7.85
CA PHE A 137 0.12 3.09 7.91
C PHE A 137 1.56 2.74 8.29
N LEU A 138 1.70 1.82 9.25
CA LEU A 138 2.98 1.29 9.72
C LEU A 138 2.95 -0.23 9.66
N GLY A 139 3.73 -0.83 8.77
CA GLY A 139 3.83 -2.27 8.59
C GLY A 139 5.01 -2.87 9.35
N LEU A 140 4.77 -3.54 10.48
CA LEU A 140 5.80 -4.24 11.26
C LEU A 140 6.08 -5.61 10.64
N GLY A 141 7.14 -5.71 9.88
CA GLY A 141 7.54 -6.93 9.16
C GLY A 141 9.03 -7.24 9.32
N THR A 142 9.69 -7.63 8.23
CA THR A 142 11.16 -7.74 8.16
C THR A 142 11.79 -6.38 8.50
N GLY A 143 11.25 -5.30 7.93
CA GLY A 143 11.56 -3.93 8.27
C GLY A 143 10.34 -3.18 8.82
N LEU A 144 10.29 -1.87 8.54
CA LEU A 144 9.17 -0.97 8.83
C LEU A 144 8.62 -0.41 7.50
N GLY A 145 7.57 -1.01 6.97
CA GLY A 145 6.85 -0.46 5.84
C GLY A 145 6.03 0.77 6.25
N THR A 146 6.00 1.81 5.43
CA THR A 146 5.30 3.06 5.76
C THR A 146 4.56 3.63 4.57
N ALA A 147 3.36 4.14 4.78
CA ALA A 147 2.59 4.89 3.80
C ALA A 147 1.71 5.93 4.48
N LEU A 148 1.54 7.08 3.86
CA LEU A 148 0.58 8.10 4.26
C LEU A 148 -0.51 8.19 3.19
N ILE A 149 -1.77 8.22 3.61
CA ILE A 149 -2.91 8.49 2.73
C ILE A 149 -3.59 9.76 3.21
N VAL A 150 -3.77 10.71 2.32
CA VAL A 150 -4.49 11.97 2.59
C VAL A 150 -5.58 12.10 1.54
N GLU A 151 -6.83 12.14 2.00
CA GLU A 151 -8.02 12.25 1.11
C GLU A 151 -7.98 11.26 -0.07
N GLY A 152 -7.64 9.99 0.22
CA GLY A 152 -7.56 8.92 -0.76
C GLY A 152 -6.29 8.89 -1.63
N ILE A 153 -5.41 9.90 -1.52
CA ILE A 153 -4.15 9.96 -2.26
C ILE A 153 -3.05 9.29 -1.46
N ILE A 154 -2.43 8.26 -2.04
CA ILE A 154 -1.32 7.55 -1.40
C ILE A 154 -0.01 8.31 -1.62
N ALA A 155 0.69 8.59 -0.53
CA ALA A 155 2.09 9.01 -0.53
C ALA A 155 2.94 7.87 0.06
N PRO A 156 3.61 7.06 -0.78
CA PRO A 156 4.59 6.08 -0.30
C PRO A 156 5.71 6.79 0.43
N MET A 157 6.17 6.22 1.55
CA MET A 157 7.19 6.83 2.40
C MET A 157 8.22 5.79 2.82
N GLU A 158 9.46 6.22 2.98
CA GLU A 158 10.57 5.39 3.47
C GLU A 158 11.04 5.89 4.84
N LEU A 159 10.08 6.06 5.78
CA LEU A 159 10.37 6.56 7.13
C LEU A 159 11.24 5.58 7.94
N SER A 160 11.34 4.34 7.53
CA SER A 160 12.20 3.31 8.10
C SER A 160 13.66 3.74 8.24
N HIS A 161 14.14 4.57 7.31
CA HIS A 161 15.52 5.06 7.26
C HIS A 161 15.79 6.29 8.13
N LEU A 162 14.76 6.88 8.74
CA LEU A 162 14.97 8.03 9.63
C LEU A 162 15.85 7.66 10.84
N PRO A 163 16.75 8.56 11.25
CA PRO A 163 17.62 8.36 12.40
C PRO A 163 16.82 8.14 13.70
N TYR A 164 17.23 7.15 14.47
CA TYR A 164 16.67 6.87 15.78
C TYR A 164 17.75 6.31 16.69
N LYS A 165 18.04 7.00 17.78
CA LYS A 165 19.21 6.70 18.64
C LYS A 165 20.50 6.64 17.82
N LYS A 166 21.21 5.50 17.83
CA LYS A 166 22.48 5.32 17.10
C LYS A 166 22.31 4.71 15.70
N LYS A 167 21.10 4.38 15.27
CA LYS A 167 20.79 3.73 13.99
C LYS A 167 19.49 4.32 13.40
N THR A 168 18.70 3.52 12.65
CA THR A 168 17.45 3.90 12.02
C THR A 168 16.24 3.31 12.73
N TYR A 169 15.03 3.77 12.41
CA TYR A 169 13.79 3.16 12.92
C TYR A 169 13.75 1.66 12.61
N GLU A 170 14.02 1.26 11.37
CA GLU A 170 14.02 -0.16 10.96
C GLU A 170 14.91 -1.03 11.84
N TYR A 171 16.13 -0.55 12.16
CA TYR A 171 17.06 -1.29 13.00
C TYR A 171 16.49 -1.64 14.37
N TYR A 172 15.58 -0.80 14.92
CA TYR A 172 15.01 -0.99 16.26
C TYR A 172 13.61 -1.63 16.25
N VAL A 173 12.85 -1.55 15.16
CA VAL A 173 11.47 -2.07 15.12
C VAL A 173 11.25 -3.20 14.11
N GLY A 174 12.22 -3.51 13.24
CA GLY A 174 12.16 -4.66 12.34
C GLY A 174 12.31 -6.01 13.04
N ARG A 175 12.08 -7.11 12.33
CA ARG A 175 12.16 -8.49 12.84
C ARG A 175 13.49 -8.79 13.52
N ALA A 176 14.61 -8.43 12.89
CA ALA A 176 15.95 -8.65 13.46
C ALA A 176 16.11 -8.00 14.84
N SER A 177 15.44 -6.88 15.10
CA SER A 177 15.43 -6.27 16.42
C SER A 177 14.62 -7.08 17.44
N LEU A 178 13.42 -7.56 17.03
CA LEU A 178 12.59 -8.41 17.89
C LEU A 178 13.36 -9.65 18.35
N GLU A 179 14.09 -10.29 17.44
CA GLU A 179 14.93 -11.46 17.72
C GLU A 179 16.13 -11.12 18.62
N ARG A 180 16.80 -9.99 18.36
CA ARG A 180 18.00 -9.56 19.09
C ARG A 180 17.72 -9.08 20.51
N VAL A 181 16.68 -8.26 20.73
CA VAL A 181 16.44 -7.57 22.01
C VAL A 181 15.26 -8.12 22.81
N GLY A 182 14.54 -9.08 22.27
CA GLY A 182 13.36 -9.68 22.87
C GLY A 182 12.11 -8.80 22.82
N ARG A 183 10.96 -9.46 23.02
CA ARG A 183 9.63 -8.87 22.82
C ARG A 183 9.41 -7.59 23.65
N LYS A 184 9.70 -7.61 24.95
CA LYS A 184 9.45 -6.48 25.87
C LYS A 184 10.20 -5.21 25.46
N LYS A 185 11.49 -5.34 25.10
CA LYS A 185 12.32 -4.19 24.70
C LYS A 185 11.94 -3.70 23.30
N TRP A 186 11.62 -4.62 22.39
CA TRP A 186 11.13 -4.30 21.06
C TRP A 186 9.82 -3.53 21.12
N ASN A 187 8.83 -3.92 21.95
CA ASN A 187 7.57 -3.21 22.13
C ASN A 187 7.80 -1.75 22.58
N ARG A 188 8.76 -1.51 23.48
CA ARG A 188 9.12 -0.13 23.89
C ARG A 188 9.65 0.70 22.73
N HIS A 189 10.47 0.10 21.85
CA HIS A 189 10.94 0.80 20.66
C HIS A 189 9.80 1.08 19.66
N VAL A 190 8.91 0.13 19.43
CA VAL A 190 7.75 0.33 18.57
C VAL A 190 6.88 1.47 19.11
N ALA A 191 6.54 1.45 20.39
CA ALA A 191 5.71 2.50 21.00
C ALA A 191 6.35 3.89 20.88
N ASP A 192 7.66 4.02 21.10
CA ASP A 192 8.37 5.30 20.98
C ASP A 192 8.43 5.80 19.52
N VAL A 193 8.72 4.92 18.56
CA VAL A 193 8.75 5.26 17.13
C VAL A 193 7.36 5.69 16.64
N VAL A 194 6.32 4.93 16.99
CA VAL A 194 4.93 5.26 16.62
C VAL A 194 4.53 6.63 17.20
N ARG A 195 4.81 6.88 18.48
CA ARG A 195 4.52 8.17 19.13
C ARG A 195 5.21 9.35 18.41
N ARG A 196 6.49 9.18 18.00
CA ARG A 196 7.24 10.20 17.25
C ARG A 196 6.63 10.47 15.89
N LEU A 197 6.27 9.42 15.15
CA LEU A 197 5.67 9.56 13.82
C LEU A 197 4.27 10.18 13.90
N ILE A 198 3.46 9.84 14.89
CA ILE A 198 2.17 10.49 15.13
C ILE A 198 2.36 11.97 15.46
N ALA A 199 3.32 12.32 16.31
CA ALA A 199 3.59 13.70 16.66
C ALA A 199 4.08 14.54 15.46
N ALA A 200 4.91 13.96 14.58
CA ALA A 200 5.44 14.64 13.42
C ALA A 200 4.44 14.78 12.27
N LEU A 201 3.67 13.71 12.00
CA LEU A 201 2.80 13.65 10.82
C LEU A 201 1.36 14.05 11.11
N GLN A 202 0.94 14.11 12.38
CA GLN A 202 -0.42 14.50 12.80
C GLN A 202 -1.52 13.79 11.99
N PRO A 203 -1.55 12.43 11.92
CA PRO A 203 -2.61 11.71 11.25
C PRO A 203 -3.90 11.72 12.08
N ASP A 204 -5.05 11.64 11.40
CA ASP A 204 -6.36 11.42 12.05
C ASP A 204 -6.42 9.98 12.59
N GLU A 205 -5.84 9.02 11.85
CA GLU A 205 -5.78 7.61 12.24
C GLU A 205 -4.41 7.02 11.95
N THR A 206 -3.92 6.15 12.84
CA THR A 206 -2.73 5.33 12.60
C THR A 206 -3.11 3.86 12.57
N VAL A 207 -2.72 3.15 11.50
CA VAL A 207 -2.93 1.71 11.35
C VAL A 207 -1.60 0.99 11.48
N ILE A 208 -1.53 0.01 12.39
CA ILE A 208 -0.35 -0.85 12.53
C ILE A 208 -0.68 -2.23 11.96
N GLY A 209 0.02 -2.61 10.90
CA GLY A 209 -0.10 -3.91 10.23
C GLY A 209 1.21 -4.68 10.17
N GLY A 210 1.30 -5.64 9.26
CA GLY A 210 2.47 -6.49 9.06
C GLY A 210 2.49 -7.74 9.95
N GLY A 211 3.37 -8.68 9.62
CA GLY A 211 3.41 -10.01 10.26
C GLY A 211 3.78 -10.01 11.75
N ASN A 212 4.44 -8.96 12.24
CA ASN A 212 4.87 -8.85 13.63
C ASN A 212 3.88 -8.09 14.52
N VAL A 213 2.75 -7.60 14.00
CA VAL A 213 1.74 -6.89 14.80
C VAL A 213 1.19 -7.75 15.95
N SER A 214 1.05 -9.05 15.74
CA SER A 214 0.64 -10.01 16.79
C SER A 214 1.64 -10.17 17.93
N LYS A 215 2.85 -9.63 17.80
CA LYS A 215 3.89 -9.62 18.84
C LYS A 215 3.82 -8.39 19.73
N LEU A 216 2.97 -7.42 19.40
CA LEU A 216 2.72 -6.30 20.30
C LEU A 216 2.01 -6.79 21.56
N GLU A 217 2.38 -6.21 22.71
CA GLU A 217 1.71 -6.45 23.99
C GLU A 217 0.41 -5.65 24.08
N ALA A 218 0.45 -4.41 23.55
CA ALA A 218 -0.70 -3.54 23.41
C ALA A 218 -0.48 -2.63 22.19
N LEU A 219 -1.57 -2.19 21.57
CA LEU A 219 -1.49 -1.17 20.54
C LEU A 219 -1.14 0.18 21.19
N PRO A 220 -0.23 0.97 20.60
CA PRO A 220 0.01 2.34 21.04
C PRO A 220 -1.28 3.18 20.97
N PRO A 221 -1.44 4.22 21.82
CA PRO A 221 -2.58 5.10 21.77
C PRO A 221 -2.83 5.68 20.37
N ARG A 222 -4.10 5.89 20.00
CA ARG A 222 -4.53 6.39 18.67
C ARG A 222 -4.17 5.47 17.51
N CYS A 223 -3.93 4.17 17.77
CA CYS A 223 -3.64 3.18 16.75
C CYS A 223 -4.71 2.10 16.72
N ARG A 224 -4.99 1.59 15.54
CA ARG A 224 -5.73 0.33 15.36
C ARG A 224 -4.90 -0.71 14.63
N GLN A 225 -5.26 -1.95 14.81
CA GLN A 225 -4.63 -3.06 14.09
C GLN A 225 -5.17 -3.16 12.67
N GLY A 226 -4.25 -3.29 11.69
CA GLY A 226 -4.55 -3.69 10.33
C GLY A 226 -4.55 -5.21 10.15
N ALA A 227 -5.27 -5.69 9.15
CA ALA A 227 -5.27 -7.10 8.77
C ALA A 227 -4.40 -7.33 7.52
N ASN A 228 -3.69 -8.46 7.45
CA ASN A 228 -2.89 -8.82 6.26
C ASN A 228 -3.76 -8.99 5.00
N ALA A 229 -5.03 -9.39 5.15
CA ALA A 229 -6.00 -9.46 4.06
C ALA A 229 -6.26 -8.07 3.39
N ASN A 230 -5.91 -6.98 4.06
CA ASN A 230 -6.05 -5.64 3.51
C ASN A 230 -5.14 -5.39 2.29
N ALA A 231 -4.08 -6.17 2.09
CA ALA A 231 -3.30 -6.13 0.85
C ALA A 231 -4.20 -6.40 -0.38
N PHE A 232 -5.07 -7.42 -0.32
CA PHE A 232 -6.00 -7.71 -1.41
C PHE A 232 -7.04 -6.61 -1.61
N LYS A 233 -7.65 -6.12 -0.51
CA LYS A 233 -8.58 -4.99 -0.58
C LYS A 233 -7.93 -3.75 -1.22
N GLY A 234 -6.69 -3.47 -0.87
CA GLY A 234 -5.91 -2.38 -1.45
C GLY A 234 -5.64 -2.59 -2.94
N GLY A 235 -5.26 -3.80 -3.31
CA GLY A 235 -5.03 -4.15 -4.72
C GLY A 235 -6.28 -4.00 -5.59
N PHE A 236 -7.46 -4.39 -5.10
CA PHE A 236 -8.72 -4.14 -5.80
C PHE A 236 -9.03 -2.64 -5.90
N ARG A 237 -8.83 -1.88 -4.82
CA ARG A 237 -9.07 -0.44 -4.77
C ARG A 237 -8.18 0.37 -5.72
N LEU A 238 -7.01 -0.15 -6.14
CA LEU A 238 -6.17 0.52 -7.14
C LEU A 238 -6.88 0.77 -8.48
N TRP A 239 -7.94 0.03 -8.79
CA TRP A 239 -8.69 0.13 -10.04
C TRP A 239 -10.06 0.80 -9.87
N VAL A 240 -10.42 1.21 -8.66
CA VAL A 240 -11.67 1.94 -8.35
C VAL A 240 -11.41 3.44 -8.45
N GLY A 241 -11.95 4.10 -9.47
CA GLY A 241 -11.81 5.55 -9.69
C GLY A 241 -10.43 6.01 -10.12
N ASP A 242 -10.34 7.23 -10.66
CA ASP A 242 -9.07 7.86 -11.11
C ASP A 242 -8.21 8.42 -9.94
N ASN A 243 -8.64 8.26 -8.70
CA ASN A 243 -8.11 8.99 -7.53
C ASN A 243 -6.91 8.32 -6.84
N VAL A 244 -6.52 7.12 -7.23
CA VAL A 244 -5.35 6.42 -6.65
C VAL A 244 -4.12 6.60 -7.54
N VAL A 245 -3.79 7.85 -7.88
CA VAL A 245 -2.56 8.16 -8.64
C VAL A 245 -1.66 9.00 -7.75
N THR A 246 -0.43 8.55 -7.57
CA THR A 246 0.62 9.37 -6.97
C THR A 246 0.71 10.73 -7.69
N PRO A 247 0.84 11.85 -6.97
CA PRO A 247 0.78 13.20 -7.52
C PRO A 247 1.72 13.49 -8.72
N SER A 248 2.79 12.71 -8.88
CA SER A 248 3.78 12.85 -9.95
C SER A 248 3.23 12.61 -11.36
N VAL A 249 2.24 11.71 -11.54
CA VAL A 249 1.71 11.40 -12.88
C VAL A 249 0.76 12.47 -13.37
N ARG A 250 -0.04 13.11 -12.49
CA ARG A 250 -0.90 14.24 -12.86
C ARG A 250 -0.07 15.47 -13.25
N ARG A 251 1.01 15.75 -12.54
CA ARG A 251 1.87 16.92 -12.80
C ARG A 251 2.66 16.78 -14.11
N ALA A 252 3.12 15.57 -14.44
CA ALA A 252 3.78 15.29 -15.71
C ALA A 252 2.84 15.42 -16.91
N ARG A 253 1.60 14.89 -16.82
CA ARG A 253 0.61 15.02 -17.90
C ARG A 253 0.13 16.46 -18.09
N ARG A 254 -0.04 17.24 -17.02
CA ARG A 254 -0.42 18.65 -17.11
C ARG A 254 0.70 19.50 -17.70
N ARG A 255 1.96 19.31 -17.28
CA ARG A 255 3.12 20.02 -17.86
C ARG A 255 3.37 19.65 -19.32
N SER A 256 3.14 18.41 -19.73
CA SER A 256 3.25 18.01 -21.14
C SER A 256 2.16 18.66 -22.00
N LYS A 257 0.91 18.74 -21.48
CA LYS A 257 -0.19 19.42 -22.18
C LYS A 257 0.05 20.93 -22.31
N GLU A 258 0.41 21.59 -21.22
CA GLU A 258 0.75 23.02 -21.19
C GLU A 258 1.98 23.39 -22.08
N ARG A 259 2.92 22.45 -22.25
CA ARG A 259 4.08 22.61 -23.12
C ARG A 259 3.73 22.45 -24.61
N ILE A 260 2.81 21.56 -24.93
CA ILE A 260 2.29 21.39 -26.31
C ILE A 260 1.47 22.60 -26.71
N GLU A 261 0.53 23.04 -25.86
CA GLU A 261 -0.31 24.23 -26.09
C GLU A 261 0.56 25.52 -26.29
N ARG A 262 1.62 25.71 -25.51
CA ARG A 262 2.56 26.85 -25.68
C ARG A 262 3.47 26.73 -26.91
N SER A 263 3.68 25.54 -27.48
CA SER A 263 4.46 25.40 -28.71
C SER A 263 3.64 25.69 -29.96
N GLU A 264 2.31 25.56 -29.86
CA GLU A 264 1.37 25.86 -30.96
C GLU A 264 1.00 27.37 -31.03
N GLU A 265 1.18 28.12 -29.92
CA GLU A 265 0.90 29.59 -29.86
C GLU A 265 2.07 30.49 -30.27
N ARG A 266 3.22 29.97 -30.71
CA ARG A 266 4.28 30.83 -31.20
C ARG A 266 3.99 31.25 -32.66
N PRO A 267 3.82 32.56 -32.93
CA PRO A 267 3.67 33.04 -34.31
C PRO A 267 4.99 32.85 -35.07
N PRO A 268 4.93 32.64 -36.39
CA PRO A 268 6.12 32.46 -37.20
C PRO A 268 6.94 33.77 -37.18
N THR A 269 8.20 33.66 -36.80
CA THR A 269 9.18 34.73 -36.92
C THR A 269 9.48 34.96 -38.39
N HIS A 270 9.14 36.13 -38.88
CA HIS A 270 9.58 36.68 -40.19
C HIS A 270 11.03 37.10 -40.14
#